data_f25b87c2a8081ac038ba0b88ae230baf
#
_entry.id   f25b87c2a8081ac038ba0b88ae230baf
#
_cell.length_a   1.000
_cell.length_b   1.000
_cell.length_c   1.000
_cell.angle_alpha   90.00
_cell.angle_beta   90.00
_cell.angle_gamma   90.00
#
_symmetry.space_group_name_H-M   'P 1'
#
loop_
_entity.id
_entity.type
_entity.pdbx_description
1 polymer ?
#
loop_
_entity_poly.entity_id
_entity_poly.type
_entity_poly.pdbx_seq_one_letter_code
_entity_poly.pdbx_strand_id
1 'polypeptide(L)'
;MLLNNALLLLLLALAVAAGWTLGRNGLRMDLAGRAQLPSQYYRGFNFLLDGEEEDAVDAFTEALAVNEETLDTHIALGSVLRKRGEVDRAIRIHQNLLKRPQLTAVQLHQSHLELARDFIAAGLYDRAEQLLVDLATESSEFTATAQQHLLDVYEAQRDWSAAVAIAEALIASAESEGQSAAGQGQPASQLRGHYLCEQAEAAVASGDQAAARALYEQALRDRPRDLRALMGLVRCALEAGDATLAMEYFHRVMDSERRCTPEMLDLLRAICAAQEDPSLYMTSLERYYNQQHSPLLALALAEELSQRNGREIADEFLRATLNQHPSASVAASLALNALRSEDSQPECHVLDQLIRDDHGYQCDHCGFTGKARHWRCPGCRHWDSIHYLGGALEQVNGR
;
A
#
# COMPACT_ATOMS: atom_id res chain seq x y z
N MET A 1 0.80 87.21 28.46
CA MET A 1 0.95 85.81 29.00
C MET A 1 -0.40 85.14 29.27
N LEU A 2 -1.41 85.80 29.78
CA LEU A 2 -2.72 85.19 30.10
C LEU A 2 -3.52 84.67 28.88
N LEU A 3 -3.39 85.35 27.72
CA LEU A 3 -4.11 84.95 26.50
C LEU A 3 -3.55 83.65 25.86
N ASN A 4 -2.23 83.44 25.99
CA ASN A 4 -1.59 82.21 25.46
C ASN A 4 -1.95 80.96 26.31
N ASN A 5 -2.12 81.12 27.60
CA ASN A 5 -2.50 80.01 28.48
C ASN A 5 -4.01 79.62 28.27
N ALA A 6 -4.86 80.58 28.01
CA ALA A 6 -6.25 80.32 27.74
C ALA A 6 -6.43 79.55 26.38
N LEU A 7 -5.63 79.89 25.37
CA LEU A 7 -5.65 79.20 24.07
C LEU A 7 -5.13 77.78 24.19
N LEU A 8 -4.10 77.55 25.00
CA LEU A 8 -3.55 76.22 25.28
C LEU A 8 -4.50 75.31 26.00
N LEU A 9 -5.23 75.82 26.98
CA LEU A 9 -6.27 75.08 27.71
C LEU A 9 -7.45 74.74 26.80
N LEU A 10 -7.81 75.63 25.88
CA LEU A 10 -8.92 75.38 24.93
C LEU A 10 -8.53 74.29 23.92
N LEU A 11 -7.30 74.32 23.42
CA LEU A 11 -6.78 73.28 22.53
C LEU A 11 -6.66 71.90 23.24
N LEU A 12 -6.26 71.88 24.51
CA LEU A 12 -6.20 70.67 25.32
C LEU A 12 -7.62 70.11 25.55
N ALA A 13 -8.59 70.96 25.88
CA ALA A 13 -9.98 70.51 26.03
C ALA A 13 -10.59 69.96 24.74
N LEU A 14 -10.28 70.60 23.58
CA LEU A 14 -10.71 70.09 22.26
C LEU A 14 -10.03 68.76 21.91
N ALA A 15 -8.74 68.60 22.22
CA ALA A 15 -8.03 67.32 21.99
C ALA A 15 -8.61 66.21 22.86
N VAL A 16 -8.92 66.46 24.14
CA VAL A 16 -9.56 65.50 25.03
C VAL A 16 -10.95 65.15 24.56
N ALA A 17 -11.77 66.14 24.15
CA ALA A 17 -13.11 65.91 23.64
C ALA A 17 -13.10 65.11 22.32
N ALA A 18 -12.15 65.39 21.40
CA ALA A 18 -11.97 64.65 20.16
C ALA A 18 -11.49 63.22 20.42
N GLY A 19 -10.53 63.05 21.34
CA GLY A 19 -10.04 61.72 21.76
C GLY A 19 -11.17 60.90 22.43
N TRP A 20 -12.00 61.51 23.26
CA TRP A 20 -13.11 60.81 23.89
C TRP A 20 -14.21 60.42 22.90
N THR A 21 -14.55 61.29 21.93
CA THR A 21 -15.56 61.00 20.87
C THR A 21 -15.06 59.94 19.89
N LEU A 22 -13.79 59.99 19.48
CA LEU A 22 -13.16 58.98 18.64
C LEU A 22 -13.02 57.63 19.33
N GLY A 23 -12.60 57.61 20.60
CA GLY A 23 -12.50 56.41 21.40
C GLY A 23 -13.86 55.77 21.68
N ARG A 24 -14.89 56.60 21.97
CA ARG A 24 -16.25 56.08 22.20
C ARG A 24 -16.91 55.56 20.92
N ASN A 25 -16.62 56.14 19.77
CA ASN A 25 -17.13 55.67 18.46
C ASN A 25 -16.34 54.46 17.98
N GLY A 26 -15.01 54.40 18.20
CA GLY A 26 -14.17 53.23 17.91
C GLY A 26 -14.62 52.01 18.71
N LEU A 27 -14.82 52.20 20.06
CA LEU A 27 -15.33 51.12 20.91
C LEU A 27 -16.76 50.66 20.55
N ARG A 28 -17.62 51.56 20.01
CA ARG A 28 -18.95 51.17 19.51
C ARG A 28 -18.90 50.44 18.19
N MET A 29 -17.95 50.74 17.29
CA MET A 29 -17.75 50.02 16.07
C MET A 29 -17.12 48.63 16.35
N ASP A 30 -16.16 48.52 17.27
CA ASP A 30 -15.58 47.22 17.67
C ASP A 30 -16.56 46.30 18.40
N LEU A 31 -17.49 46.88 19.19
CA LEU A 31 -18.53 46.11 19.89
C LEU A 31 -19.68 45.69 18.98
N ALA A 32 -19.95 46.45 17.88
CA ALA A 32 -20.94 46.06 16.87
C ALA A 32 -20.43 45.05 15.87
N GLY A 33 -19.09 44.96 15.69
CA GLY A 33 -18.41 43.96 14.82
C GLY A 33 -18.03 42.68 15.54
N ARG A 34 -18.13 42.61 16.88
CA ARG A 34 -18.03 41.32 17.58
C ARG A 34 -19.29 40.53 17.34
N ALA A 35 -19.27 39.71 16.27
CA ALA A 35 -20.26 38.68 16.05
C ALA A 35 -20.48 37.97 17.40
N GLN A 36 -21.68 38.10 17.98
CA GLN A 36 -22.07 37.30 19.12
C GLN A 36 -21.92 35.86 18.70
N LEU A 37 -21.03 35.12 19.34
CA LEU A 37 -20.89 33.69 19.11
C LEU A 37 -22.26 33.06 19.18
N PRO A 38 -22.69 32.29 18.18
CA PRO A 38 -24.00 31.64 18.18
C PRO A 38 -24.22 30.89 19.50
N SER A 39 -25.45 30.87 20.00
CA SER A 39 -25.80 30.21 21.28
C SER A 39 -25.34 28.76 21.35
N GLN A 40 -25.19 28.11 20.22
CA GLN A 40 -24.68 26.77 20.06
C GLN A 40 -23.18 26.65 20.44
N TYR A 41 -22.36 27.71 20.29
CA TYR A 41 -20.99 27.70 20.80
C TYR A 41 -20.93 27.57 22.33
N TYR A 42 -21.81 28.28 23.04
CA TYR A 42 -21.92 28.14 24.49
C TYR A 42 -22.39 26.77 24.89
N ARG A 43 -23.25 26.15 24.12
CA ARG A 43 -23.69 24.77 24.31
C ARG A 43 -22.53 23.77 24.13
N GLY A 44 -21.70 23.95 23.09
CA GLY A 44 -20.50 23.15 22.90
C GLY A 44 -19.48 23.29 24.03
N PHE A 45 -19.28 24.51 24.55
CA PHE A 45 -18.42 24.71 25.71
C PHE A 45 -18.98 24.06 26.99
N ASN A 46 -20.29 24.07 27.20
CA ASN A 46 -20.89 23.39 28.36
C ASN A 46 -20.67 21.87 28.26
N PHE A 47 -20.88 21.27 27.10
CA PHE A 47 -20.59 19.84 26.89
C PHE A 47 -19.11 19.50 27.14
N LEU A 48 -18.17 20.38 26.74
CA LEU A 48 -16.74 20.19 27.05
C LEU A 48 -16.46 20.27 28.56
N LEU A 49 -17.12 21.17 29.28
CA LEU A 49 -16.96 21.31 30.72
C LEU A 49 -17.56 20.13 31.49
N ASP A 50 -18.62 19.53 30.93
CA ASP A 50 -19.31 18.35 31.49
C ASP A 50 -18.59 17.03 31.10
N GLY A 51 -17.50 17.11 30.27
CA GLY A 51 -16.75 15.95 29.81
C GLY A 51 -17.41 15.17 28.68
N GLU A 52 -18.46 15.73 28.08
CA GLU A 52 -19.21 15.15 26.95
C GLU A 52 -18.60 15.64 25.61
N GLU A 53 -17.39 15.11 25.33
CA GLU A 53 -16.62 15.55 24.12
C GLU A 53 -17.39 15.33 22.82
N GLU A 54 -18.20 14.28 22.75
CA GLU A 54 -18.98 13.94 21.57
C GLU A 54 -20.08 14.98 21.28
N ASP A 55 -20.86 15.32 22.29
CA ASP A 55 -21.92 16.31 22.18
C ASP A 55 -21.37 17.71 21.95
N ALA A 56 -20.18 18.01 22.50
CA ALA A 56 -19.46 19.26 22.24
C ALA A 56 -19.10 19.41 20.77
N VAL A 57 -18.56 18.37 20.12
CA VAL A 57 -18.21 18.40 18.68
C VAL A 57 -19.47 18.57 17.83
N ASP A 58 -20.57 17.90 18.15
CA ASP A 58 -21.83 18.06 17.42
C ASP A 58 -22.38 19.50 17.57
N ALA A 59 -22.36 20.04 18.78
CA ALA A 59 -22.80 21.43 19.03
C ALA A 59 -21.91 22.47 18.32
N PHE A 60 -20.60 22.27 18.28
CA PHE A 60 -19.69 23.15 17.54
C PHE A 60 -19.90 23.02 16.02
N THR A 61 -20.15 21.81 15.53
CA THR A 61 -20.42 21.57 14.11
C THR A 61 -21.73 22.27 13.67
N GLU A 62 -22.76 22.25 14.52
CA GLU A 62 -24.01 22.99 14.28
C GLU A 62 -23.82 24.50 14.39
N ALA A 63 -22.96 24.97 15.28
CA ALA A 63 -22.68 26.38 15.52
C ALA A 63 -21.89 27.04 14.39
N LEU A 64 -21.02 26.29 13.72
CA LEU A 64 -20.25 26.77 12.59
C LEU A 64 -21.20 27.04 11.41
N ALA A 65 -21.59 28.32 11.23
CA ALA A 65 -22.26 28.72 10.00
C ALA A 65 -21.33 28.41 8.82
N VAL A 66 -21.71 27.48 7.95
CA VAL A 66 -20.94 27.19 6.74
C VAL A 66 -21.09 28.37 5.80
N ASN A 67 -20.00 29.11 5.63
CA ASN A 67 -19.80 30.16 4.64
C ASN A 67 -18.54 29.86 3.84
N GLU A 68 -18.18 30.67 2.86
CA GLU A 68 -16.96 30.46 2.07
C GLU A 68 -15.70 30.38 2.93
N GLU A 69 -15.61 31.10 4.05
CA GLU A 69 -14.46 31.17 4.94
C GLU A 69 -14.37 29.93 5.85
N THR A 70 -15.46 29.22 6.10
CA THR A 70 -15.51 28.08 7.04
C THR A 70 -15.61 26.72 6.35
N LEU A 71 -15.78 26.68 5.02
CA LEU A 71 -15.89 25.43 4.27
C LEU A 71 -14.69 24.51 4.48
N ASP A 72 -13.47 25.06 4.32
CA ASP A 72 -12.22 24.30 4.49
C ASP A 72 -12.07 23.77 5.91
N THR A 73 -12.57 24.52 6.91
CA THR A 73 -12.58 24.08 8.31
C THR A 73 -13.48 22.87 8.50
N HIS A 74 -14.67 22.83 7.86
CA HIS A 74 -15.55 21.67 7.95
C HIS A 74 -14.99 20.46 7.21
N ILE A 75 -14.38 20.65 6.04
CA ILE A 75 -13.67 19.59 5.32
C ILE A 75 -12.54 19.03 6.18
N ALA A 76 -11.74 19.89 6.79
CA ALA A 76 -10.66 19.48 7.68
C ALA A 76 -11.19 18.72 8.91
N LEU A 77 -12.26 19.20 9.54
CA LEU A 77 -12.89 18.53 10.69
C LEU A 77 -13.40 17.16 10.33
N GLY A 78 -14.16 17.01 9.24
CA GLY A 78 -14.61 15.71 8.75
C GLY A 78 -13.47 14.76 8.47
N SER A 79 -12.39 15.25 7.84
CA SER A 79 -11.18 14.45 7.58
C SER A 79 -10.48 13.99 8.87
N VAL A 80 -10.45 14.82 9.93
CA VAL A 80 -9.91 14.43 11.24
C VAL A 80 -10.77 13.36 11.90
N LEU A 81 -12.10 13.52 11.89
CA LEU A 81 -13.04 12.53 12.43
C LEU A 81 -12.90 11.18 11.72
N ARG A 82 -12.81 11.17 10.38
CA ARG A 82 -12.55 9.96 9.61
C ARG A 82 -11.25 9.27 10.04
N LYS A 83 -10.16 10.02 10.23
CA LYS A 83 -8.87 9.48 10.70
C LYS A 83 -8.94 8.92 12.12
N ARG A 84 -9.81 9.44 12.96
CA ARG A 84 -10.08 8.93 14.32
C ARG A 84 -11.00 7.70 14.34
N GLY A 85 -11.56 7.32 13.19
CA GLY A 85 -12.52 6.21 13.07
C GLY A 85 -13.98 6.62 13.30
N GLU A 86 -14.26 7.91 13.56
CA GLU A 86 -15.61 8.47 13.76
C GLU A 86 -16.28 8.75 12.40
N VAL A 87 -16.38 7.70 11.58
CA VAL A 87 -16.74 7.84 10.15
C VAL A 87 -18.17 8.34 9.96
N ASP A 88 -19.12 7.91 10.78
CA ASP A 88 -20.52 8.35 10.70
C ASP A 88 -20.68 9.87 10.94
N ARG A 89 -19.82 10.44 11.78
CA ARG A 89 -19.81 11.88 12.04
C ARG A 89 -19.19 12.63 10.87
N ALA A 90 -18.12 12.11 10.28
CA ALA A 90 -17.51 12.66 9.08
C ALA A 90 -18.53 12.72 7.93
N ILE A 91 -19.24 11.62 7.68
CA ILE A 91 -20.32 11.53 6.67
C ILE A 91 -21.36 12.63 6.90
N ARG A 92 -21.85 12.78 8.13
CA ARG A 92 -22.84 13.82 8.46
C ARG A 92 -22.34 15.24 8.16
N ILE A 93 -21.08 15.54 8.49
CA ILE A 93 -20.48 16.84 8.21
C ILE A 93 -20.42 17.08 6.70
N HIS A 94 -19.83 16.17 5.92
CA HIS A 94 -19.69 16.36 4.50
C HIS A 94 -21.04 16.36 3.76
N GLN A 95 -22.03 15.56 4.18
CA GLN A 95 -23.39 15.63 3.66
C GLN A 95 -24.08 16.98 3.96
N ASN A 96 -23.83 17.57 5.13
CA ASN A 96 -24.38 18.88 5.47
C ASN A 96 -23.76 20.02 4.62
N LEU A 97 -22.47 19.87 4.21
CA LEU A 97 -21.87 20.79 3.23
C LEU A 97 -22.62 20.77 1.90
N LEU A 98 -22.91 19.58 1.37
CA LEU A 98 -23.59 19.42 0.07
C LEU A 98 -25.03 19.97 0.02
N LYS A 99 -25.68 20.17 1.17
CA LYS A 99 -27.02 20.78 1.23
C LYS A 99 -27.01 22.29 1.04
N ARG A 100 -25.85 22.93 0.92
CA ARG A 100 -25.71 24.38 0.81
C ARG A 100 -25.87 24.86 -0.64
N PRO A 101 -26.75 25.86 -0.90
CA PRO A 101 -27.04 26.30 -2.27
C PRO A 101 -25.98 27.22 -2.89
N GLN A 102 -24.93 27.60 -2.16
CA GLN A 102 -23.95 28.61 -2.57
C GLN A 102 -22.52 28.04 -2.82
N LEU A 103 -22.38 26.74 -2.99
CA LEU A 103 -21.08 26.15 -3.30
C LEU A 103 -20.67 26.44 -4.74
N THR A 104 -19.42 26.82 -4.94
CA THR A 104 -18.81 26.82 -6.28
C THR A 104 -18.69 25.39 -6.81
N ALA A 105 -18.54 25.20 -8.12
CA ALA A 105 -18.38 23.87 -8.70
C ALA A 105 -17.17 23.12 -8.08
N VAL A 106 -16.04 23.82 -7.88
CA VAL A 106 -14.84 23.24 -7.26
C VAL A 106 -15.11 22.80 -5.82
N GLN A 107 -15.78 23.63 -5.03
CA GLN A 107 -16.13 23.31 -3.64
C GLN A 107 -17.13 22.14 -3.54
N LEU A 108 -18.06 22.05 -4.49
CA LEU A 108 -19.00 20.94 -4.60
C LEU A 108 -18.24 19.63 -4.89
N HIS A 109 -17.37 19.63 -5.89
CA HIS A 109 -16.58 18.47 -6.27
C HIS A 109 -15.62 18.04 -5.15
N GLN A 110 -14.98 18.97 -4.44
CA GLN A 110 -14.15 18.68 -3.29
C GLN A 110 -14.97 18.04 -2.15
N SER A 111 -16.18 18.54 -1.89
CA SER A 111 -17.08 17.97 -0.88
C SER A 111 -17.55 16.56 -1.27
N HIS A 112 -17.83 16.31 -2.55
CA HIS A 112 -18.14 14.97 -3.07
C HIS A 112 -16.96 14.02 -2.89
N LEU A 113 -15.73 14.47 -3.17
CA LEU A 113 -14.54 13.66 -2.99
C LEU A 113 -14.33 13.26 -1.52
N GLU A 114 -14.49 14.21 -0.58
CA GLU A 114 -14.34 13.91 0.85
C GLU A 114 -15.45 12.99 1.36
N LEU A 115 -16.69 13.15 0.89
CA LEU A 115 -17.79 12.24 1.21
C LEU A 115 -17.54 10.82 0.65
N ALA A 116 -17.00 10.72 -0.56
CA ALA A 116 -16.62 9.42 -1.13
C ALA A 116 -15.52 8.72 -0.30
N ARG A 117 -14.53 9.50 0.17
CA ARG A 117 -13.50 8.99 1.12
C ARG A 117 -14.10 8.50 2.43
N ASP A 118 -15.11 9.19 2.95
CA ASP A 118 -15.83 8.73 4.14
C ASP A 118 -16.57 7.42 3.87
N PHE A 119 -17.25 7.30 2.73
CA PHE A 119 -17.93 6.07 2.34
C PHE A 119 -16.96 4.89 2.17
N ILE A 120 -15.76 5.12 1.61
CA ILE A 120 -14.69 4.10 1.56
C ILE A 120 -14.30 3.67 2.96
N ALA A 121 -14.09 4.62 3.88
CA ALA A 121 -13.71 4.35 5.26
C ALA A 121 -14.82 3.60 6.03
N ALA A 122 -16.09 3.84 5.68
CA ALA A 122 -17.25 3.14 6.22
C ALA A 122 -17.51 1.77 5.59
N GLY A 123 -16.77 1.38 4.52
CA GLY A 123 -17.04 0.17 3.75
C GLY A 123 -18.29 0.24 2.86
N LEU A 124 -18.83 1.44 2.62
CA LEU A 124 -20.01 1.70 1.78
C LEU A 124 -19.57 1.90 0.32
N TYR A 125 -18.97 0.87 -0.26
CA TYR A 125 -18.28 0.95 -1.55
C TYR A 125 -19.19 1.34 -2.71
N ASP A 126 -20.43 0.85 -2.78
CA ASP A 126 -21.37 1.18 -3.86
C ASP A 126 -21.69 2.68 -3.89
N ARG A 127 -21.80 3.31 -2.71
CA ARG A 127 -22.04 4.76 -2.63
C ARG A 127 -20.81 5.57 -2.99
N ALA A 128 -19.63 5.08 -2.58
CA ALA A 128 -18.37 5.71 -2.93
C ALA A 128 -18.12 5.64 -4.44
N GLU A 129 -18.37 4.49 -5.06
CA GLU A 129 -18.23 4.28 -6.49
C GLU A 129 -19.09 5.27 -7.28
N GLN A 130 -20.37 5.34 -6.96
CA GLN A 130 -21.30 6.25 -7.65
C GLN A 130 -20.79 7.71 -7.63
N LEU A 131 -20.43 8.23 -6.44
CA LEU A 131 -19.91 9.60 -6.32
C LEU A 131 -18.60 9.81 -7.09
N LEU A 132 -17.72 8.82 -7.07
CA LEU A 132 -16.42 8.93 -7.74
C LEU A 132 -16.54 8.84 -9.27
N VAL A 133 -17.45 8.01 -9.78
CA VAL A 133 -17.73 7.92 -11.23
C VAL A 133 -18.32 9.23 -11.73
N ASP A 134 -19.31 9.78 -11.01
CA ASP A 134 -19.90 11.09 -11.35
C ASP A 134 -18.81 12.17 -11.34
N LEU A 135 -17.98 12.23 -10.28
CA LEU A 135 -16.90 13.20 -10.15
C LEU A 135 -15.84 13.07 -11.27
N ALA A 136 -15.48 11.85 -11.65
CA ALA A 136 -14.51 11.61 -12.73
C ALA A 136 -15.03 12.07 -14.11
N THR A 137 -16.35 12.10 -14.30
CA THR A 137 -16.96 12.52 -15.56
C THR A 137 -17.26 14.02 -15.61
N GLU A 138 -17.61 14.62 -14.48
CA GLU A 138 -18.04 16.02 -14.39
C GLU A 138 -16.89 17.01 -14.25
N SER A 139 -15.76 16.60 -13.70
CA SER A 139 -14.66 17.51 -13.34
C SER A 139 -13.31 17.02 -13.84
N SER A 140 -12.74 17.73 -14.80
CA SER A 140 -11.38 17.44 -15.28
C SER A 140 -10.30 17.60 -14.19
N GLU A 141 -10.51 18.50 -13.22
CA GLU A 141 -9.57 18.75 -12.12
C GLU A 141 -9.50 17.57 -11.15
N PHE A 142 -10.63 16.89 -10.90
CA PHE A 142 -10.71 15.80 -9.93
C PHE A 142 -10.70 14.40 -10.56
N THR A 143 -10.70 14.28 -11.90
CA THR A 143 -10.75 13.01 -12.61
C THR A 143 -9.67 12.02 -12.13
N ALA A 144 -8.41 12.42 -12.15
CA ALA A 144 -7.31 11.54 -11.74
C ALA A 144 -7.42 11.11 -10.27
N THR A 145 -7.80 12.04 -9.38
CA THR A 145 -7.97 11.73 -7.95
C THR A 145 -9.18 10.81 -7.71
N ALA A 146 -10.29 11.02 -8.40
CA ALA A 146 -11.46 10.15 -8.33
C ALA A 146 -11.12 8.73 -8.83
N GLN A 147 -10.42 8.64 -9.96
CA GLN A 147 -9.96 7.35 -10.51
C GLN A 147 -9.02 6.60 -9.55
N GLN A 148 -8.12 7.31 -8.85
CA GLN A 148 -7.27 6.69 -7.82
C GLN A 148 -8.10 6.08 -6.68
N HIS A 149 -9.15 6.77 -6.23
CA HIS A 149 -10.05 6.23 -5.19
C HIS A 149 -10.98 5.13 -5.71
N LEU A 150 -11.34 5.15 -7.01
CA LEU A 150 -12.04 4.02 -7.64
C LEU A 150 -11.20 2.75 -7.62
N LEU A 151 -9.87 2.84 -7.81
CA LEU A 151 -9.00 1.69 -7.62
C LEU A 151 -9.08 1.12 -6.20
N ASP A 152 -9.09 1.99 -5.16
CA ASP A 152 -9.26 1.55 -3.77
C ASP A 152 -10.58 0.78 -3.56
N VAL A 153 -11.66 1.27 -4.17
CA VAL A 153 -13.00 0.66 -4.11
C VAL A 153 -13.00 -0.70 -4.80
N TYR A 154 -12.55 -0.77 -6.05
CA TYR A 154 -12.57 -2.02 -6.83
C TYR A 154 -11.60 -3.07 -6.26
N GLU A 155 -10.46 -2.66 -5.71
CA GLU A 155 -9.59 -3.57 -4.97
C GLU A 155 -10.26 -4.15 -3.72
N ALA A 156 -11.03 -3.35 -2.99
CA ALA A 156 -11.74 -3.80 -1.79
C ALA A 156 -12.87 -4.78 -2.14
N GLN A 157 -13.56 -4.53 -3.25
CA GLN A 157 -14.63 -5.40 -3.78
C GLN A 157 -14.08 -6.60 -4.57
N ARG A 158 -12.78 -6.62 -4.90
CA ARG A 158 -12.12 -7.58 -5.79
C ARG A 158 -12.72 -7.59 -7.20
N ASP A 159 -13.24 -6.45 -7.65
CA ASP A 159 -13.64 -6.26 -9.04
C ASP A 159 -12.41 -5.88 -9.88
N TRP A 160 -11.66 -6.93 -10.23
CA TRP A 160 -10.42 -6.75 -10.98
C TRP A 160 -10.67 -6.26 -12.41
N SER A 161 -11.87 -6.49 -12.97
CA SER A 161 -12.24 -6.03 -14.31
C SER A 161 -12.38 -4.52 -14.34
N ALA A 162 -13.11 -3.97 -13.40
CA ALA A 162 -13.26 -2.53 -13.24
C ALA A 162 -11.92 -1.87 -12.87
N ALA A 163 -11.14 -2.51 -11.98
CA ALA A 163 -9.81 -2.01 -11.61
C ALA A 163 -8.86 -1.91 -12.81
N VAL A 164 -8.83 -2.91 -13.72
CA VAL A 164 -8.04 -2.85 -14.96
C VAL A 164 -8.50 -1.69 -15.84
N ALA A 165 -9.81 -1.51 -16.05
CA ALA A 165 -10.34 -0.44 -16.89
C ALA A 165 -9.94 0.97 -16.37
N ILE A 166 -10.01 1.19 -15.05
CA ILE A 166 -9.59 2.46 -14.43
C ILE A 166 -8.07 2.64 -14.53
N ALA A 167 -7.28 1.59 -14.32
CA ALA A 167 -5.83 1.67 -14.48
C ALA A 167 -5.44 2.02 -15.93
N GLU A 168 -6.14 1.48 -16.92
CA GLU A 168 -5.95 1.83 -18.34
C GLU A 168 -6.30 3.28 -18.64
N ALA A 169 -7.39 3.79 -18.07
CA ALA A 169 -7.77 5.20 -18.20
C ALA A 169 -6.71 6.14 -17.57
N LEU A 170 -6.17 5.79 -16.39
CA LEU A 170 -5.08 6.54 -15.75
C LEU A 170 -3.81 6.54 -16.60
N ILE A 171 -3.44 5.40 -17.20
CA ILE A 171 -2.27 5.30 -18.08
C ILE A 171 -2.45 6.20 -19.30
N ALA A 172 -3.60 6.11 -19.98
CA ALA A 172 -3.89 6.90 -21.18
C ALA A 172 -3.90 8.42 -20.89
N SER A 173 -4.44 8.84 -19.76
CA SER A 173 -4.45 10.25 -19.33
C SER A 173 -3.02 10.75 -19.08
N ALA A 174 -2.21 9.99 -18.39
CA ALA A 174 -0.82 10.36 -18.09
C ALA A 174 0.06 10.44 -19.34
N GLU A 175 -0.12 9.53 -20.29
CA GLU A 175 0.57 9.57 -21.59
C GLU A 175 0.23 10.85 -22.36
N SER A 176 -1.03 11.29 -22.33
CA SER A 176 -1.49 12.52 -22.99
C SER A 176 -0.90 13.78 -22.36
N GLU A 177 -0.61 13.76 -21.07
CA GLU A 177 -0.05 14.89 -20.29
C GLU A 177 1.49 14.85 -20.18
N GLY A 178 2.14 13.81 -20.70
CA GLY A 178 3.58 13.60 -20.57
C GLY A 178 4.03 13.35 -19.13
N GLN A 179 3.13 12.88 -18.28
CA GLN A 179 3.36 12.58 -16.87
C GLN A 179 3.33 11.07 -16.61
N SER A 180 3.85 10.65 -15.47
CA SER A 180 3.75 9.26 -15.03
C SER A 180 2.49 9.06 -14.21
N ALA A 181 1.59 8.21 -14.66
CA ALA A 181 0.39 7.84 -13.91
C ALA A 181 0.76 7.06 -12.64
N ALA A 182 0.29 7.51 -11.49
CA ALA A 182 0.45 6.80 -10.24
C ALA A 182 -0.92 6.62 -9.56
N GLY A 183 -1.17 5.39 -9.06
CA GLY A 183 -2.28 5.08 -8.17
C GLY A 183 -1.73 4.57 -6.84
N GLN A 184 -2.27 5.02 -5.71
CA GLN A 184 -1.79 4.61 -4.37
C GLN A 184 -0.26 4.74 -4.16
N GLY A 185 0.39 5.71 -4.82
CA GLY A 185 1.84 5.87 -4.79
C GLY A 185 2.62 4.87 -5.67
N GLN A 186 1.93 4.00 -6.42
CA GLN A 186 2.53 3.06 -7.37
C GLN A 186 2.13 3.40 -8.81
N PRO A 187 2.97 3.09 -9.82
CA PRO A 187 2.62 3.31 -11.22
C PRO A 187 1.35 2.54 -11.61
N ALA A 188 0.43 3.18 -12.33
CA ALA A 188 -0.82 2.54 -12.77
C ALA A 188 -0.58 1.30 -13.66
N SER A 189 0.49 1.30 -14.46
CA SER A 189 0.92 0.13 -15.24
C SER A 189 1.32 -1.06 -14.37
N GLN A 190 1.94 -0.80 -13.21
CA GLN A 190 2.25 -1.84 -12.24
C GLN A 190 0.99 -2.41 -11.60
N LEU A 191 0.08 -1.54 -11.16
CA LEU A 191 -1.20 -1.96 -10.57
C LEU A 191 -2.03 -2.77 -11.57
N ARG A 192 -2.11 -2.31 -12.83
CA ARG A 192 -2.78 -3.05 -13.90
C ARG A 192 -2.22 -4.46 -14.08
N GLY A 193 -0.90 -4.63 -14.06
CA GLY A 193 -0.25 -5.94 -14.12
C GLY A 193 -0.71 -6.86 -12.99
N HIS A 194 -0.83 -6.35 -11.76
CA HIS A 194 -1.33 -7.12 -10.61
C HIS A 194 -2.81 -7.49 -10.75
N TYR A 195 -3.66 -6.57 -11.22
CA TYR A 195 -5.08 -6.86 -11.43
C TYR A 195 -5.30 -7.91 -12.53
N LEU A 196 -4.51 -7.87 -13.60
CA LEU A 196 -4.51 -8.92 -14.65
C LEU A 196 -4.08 -10.28 -14.07
N CYS A 197 -3.09 -10.31 -13.17
CA CYS A 197 -2.69 -11.53 -12.50
C CYS A 197 -3.78 -12.07 -11.55
N GLU A 198 -4.51 -11.20 -10.84
CA GLU A 198 -5.67 -11.61 -10.03
C GLU A 198 -6.78 -12.23 -10.89
N GLN A 199 -7.10 -11.61 -12.03
CA GLN A 199 -8.04 -12.19 -13.00
C GLN A 199 -7.56 -13.54 -13.53
N ALA A 200 -6.27 -13.65 -13.86
CA ALA A 200 -5.68 -14.88 -14.31
C ALA A 200 -5.77 -16.00 -13.26
N GLU A 201 -5.50 -15.70 -12.00
CA GLU A 201 -5.66 -16.66 -10.90
C GLU A 201 -7.12 -17.08 -10.70
N ALA A 202 -8.07 -16.16 -10.89
CA ALA A 202 -9.50 -16.49 -10.87
C ALA A 202 -9.88 -17.39 -12.07
N ALA A 203 -9.31 -17.16 -13.25
CA ALA A 203 -9.50 -18.01 -14.42
C ALA A 203 -8.90 -19.41 -14.20
N VAL A 204 -7.72 -19.53 -13.60
CA VAL A 204 -7.15 -20.83 -13.18
C VAL A 204 -8.10 -21.56 -12.22
N ALA A 205 -8.63 -20.86 -11.22
CA ALA A 205 -9.54 -21.45 -10.25
C ALA A 205 -10.87 -21.93 -10.87
N SER A 206 -11.32 -21.29 -11.97
CA SER A 206 -12.49 -21.72 -12.74
C SER A 206 -12.18 -22.78 -13.80
N GLY A 207 -10.92 -23.16 -13.98
CA GLY A 207 -10.46 -24.15 -14.96
C GLY A 207 -10.22 -23.59 -16.37
N ASP A 208 -10.34 -22.28 -16.58
CA ASP A 208 -10.08 -21.63 -17.88
C ASP A 208 -8.59 -21.29 -18.03
N GLN A 209 -7.79 -22.30 -18.34
CA GLN A 209 -6.34 -22.16 -18.53
C GLN A 209 -5.99 -21.28 -19.73
N ALA A 210 -6.84 -21.23 -20.78
CA ALA A 210 -6.60 -20.41 -21.95
C ALA A 210 -6.74 -18.91 -21.63
N ALA A 211 -7.81 -18.54 -20.90
CA ALA A 211 -8.00 -17.18 -20.43
C ALA A 211 -6.90 -16.76 -19.44
N ALA A 212 -6.53 -17.63 -18.50
CA ALA A 212 -5.46 -17.37 -17.55
C ALA A 212 -4.13 -17.05 -18.24
N ARG A 213 -3.74 -17.87 -19.22
CA ARG A 213 -2.52 -17.66 -19.99
C ARG A 213 -2.55 -16.32 -20.73
N ALA A 214 -3.66 -15.99 -21.40
CA ALA A 214 -3.80 -14.73 -22.12
C ALA A 214 -3.66 -13.51 -21.20
N LEU A 215 -4.22 -13.56 -20.00
CA LEU A 215 -4.14 -12.49 -18.99
C LEU A 215 -2.71 -12.33 -18.44
N TYR A 216 -1.99 -13.41 -18.14
CA TYR A 216 -0.58 -13.34 -17.77
C TYR A 216 0.30 -12.79 -18.89
N GLU A 217 0.07 -13.21 -20.15
CA GLU A 217 0.77 -12.67 -21.30
C GLU A 217 0.48 -11.18 -21.51
N GLN A 218 -0.76 -10.74 -21.22
CA GLN A 218 -1.12 -9.32 -21.23
C GLN A 218 -0.38 -8.53 -20.13
N ALA A 219 -0.27 -9.06 -18.93
CA ALA A 219 0.49 -8.43 -17.86
C ALA A 219 1.98 -8.25 -18.23
N LEU A 220 2.56 -9.20 -18.97
CA LEU A 220 3.95 -9.12 -19.43
C LEU A 220 4.19 -8.11 -20.54
N ARG A 221 3.16 -7.62 -21.25
CA ARG A 221 3.33 -6.56 -22.27
C ARG A 221 3.84 -5.26 -21.67
N ASP A 222 3.30 -4.89 -20.49
CA ASP A 222 3.70 -3.68 -19.79
C ASP A 222 4.98 -3.90 -18.97
N ARG A 223 5.11 -5.09 -18.39
CA ARG A 223 6.21 -5.46 -17.50
C ARG A 223 6.80 -6.81 -17.89
N PRO A 224 7.73 -6.85 -18.88
CA PRO A 224 8.27 -8.10 -19.41
C PRO A 224 8.99 -9.00 -18.39
N ARG A 225 9.31 -8.44 -17.20
CA ARG A 225 9.95 -9.14 -16.08
C ARG A 225 9.03 -9.26 -14.86
N ASP A 226 7.71 -9.19 -15.05
CA ASP A 226 6.78 -9.40 -13.94
C ASP A 226 6.88 -10.84 -13.44
N LEU A 227 7.39 -10.97 -12.21
CA LEU A 227 7.67 -12.25 -11.60
C LEU A 227 6.40 -13.09 -11.40
N ARG A 228 5.30 -12.45 -10.97
CA ARG A 228 4.01 -13.12 -10.73
C ARG A 228 3.44 -13.70 -12.01
N ALA A 229 3.41 -12.89 -13.06
CA ALA A 229 2.91 -13.32 -14.36
C ALA A 229 3.78 -14.44 -14.96
N LEU A 230 5.12 -14.35 -14.87
CA LEU A 230 6.02 -15.39 -15.33
C LEU A 230 5.82 -16.71 -14.57
N MET A 231 5.71 -16.67 -13.24
CA MET A 231 5.43 -17.87 -12.44
C MET A 231 4.05 -18.45 -12.75
N GLY A 232 3.05 -17.61 -13.03
CA GLY A 232 1.73 -18.03 -13.51
C GLY A 232 1.81 -18.79 -14.83
N LEU A 233 2.57 -18.26 -15.80
CA LEU A 233 2.77 -18.94 -17.09
C LEU A 233 3.51 -20.26 -16.99
N VAL A 234 4.48 -20.39 -16.08
CA VAL A 234 5.12 -21.67 -15.77
C VAL A 234 4.08 -22.70 -15.34
N ARG A 235 3.18 -22.32 -14.41
CA ARG A 235 2.12 -23.22 -13.93
C ARG A 235 1.13 -23.58 -15.05
N CYS A 236 0.69 -22.59 -15.84
CA CYS A 236 -0.18 -22.86 -17.00
C CYS A 236 0.46 -23.82 -18.01
N ALA A 237 1.76 -23.69 -18.28
CA ALA A 237 2.48 -24.58 -19.19
C ALA A 237 2.59 -26.00 -18.62
N LEU A 238 2.85 -26.15 -17.31
CA LEU A 238 2.87 -27.44 -16.64
C LEU A 238 1.51 -28.15 -16.69
N GLU A 239 0.43 -27.42 -16.41
CA GLU A 239 -0.94 -27.95 -16.50
C GLU A 239 -1.30 -28.36 -17.92
N ALA A 240 -0.77 -27.69 -18.93
CA ALA A 240 -0.92 -28.05 -20.34
C ALA A 240 -0.03 -29.23 -20.77
N GLY A 241 0.84 -29.75 -19.91
CA GLY A 241 1.80 -30.81 -20.21
C GLY A 241 3.00 -30.36 -21.05
N ASP A 242 3.20 -29.06 -21.24
CA ASP A 242 4.32 -28.50 -22.00
C ASP A 242 5.48 -28.10 -21.06
N ALA A 243 6.21 -29.10 -20.61
CA ALA A 243 7.34 -28.90 -19.72
C ALA A 243 8.51 -28.13 -20.37
N THR A 244 8.62 -28.15 -21.72
CA THR A 244 9.61 -27.36 -22.43
C THR A 244 9.31 -25.88 -22.36
N LEU A 245 8.08 -25.50 -22.65
CA LEU A 245 7.61 -24.11 -22.51
C LEU A 245 7.67 -23.64 -21.07
N ALA A 246 7.33 -24.52 -20.12
CA ALA A 246 7.46 -24.20 -18.68
C ALA A 246 8.91 -23.86 -18.31
N MET A 247 9.90 -24.59 -18.83
CA MET A 247 11.31 -24.31 -18.61
C MET A 247 11.75 -22.99 -19.26
N GLU A 248 11.24 -22.65 -20.44
CA GLU A 248 11.52 -21.36 -21.09
C GLU A 248 11.03 -20.18 -20.23
N TYR A 249 9.80 -20.25 -19.72
CA TYR A 249 9.29 -19.24 -18.78
C TYR A 249 10.09 -19.22 -17.48
N PHE A 250 10.50 -20.38 -16.97
CA PHE A 250 11.28 -20.47 -15.75
C PHE A 250 12.68 -19.83 -15.88
N HIS A 251 13.34 -19.92 -17.03
CA HIS A 251 14.57 -19.15 -17.27
C HIS A 251 14.34 -17.66 -17.10
N ARG A 252 13.22 -17.14 -17.62
CA ARG A 252 12.87 -15.73 -17.45
C ARG A 252 12.54 -15.38 -16.00
N VAL A 253 11.96 -16.31 -15.22
CA VAL A 253 11.76 -16.15 -13.77
C VAL A 253 13.11 -15.95 -13.07
N MET A 254 14.08 -16.80 -13.34
CA MET A 254 15.41 -16.74 -12.76
C MET A 254 16.22 -15.50 -13.16
N ASP A 255 15.97 -14.97 -14.37
CA ASP A 255 16.58 -13.72 -14.85
C ASP A 255 15.91 -12.47 -14.28
N SER A 256 14.69 -12.59 -13.78
CA SER A 256 13.88 -11.47 -13.25
C SER A 256 14.14 -11.22 -11.77
N GLU A 257 14.48 -12.24 -11.00
CA GLU A 257 14.69 -12.17 -9.55
C GLU A 257 16.14 -12.49 -9.21
N ARG A 258 16.76 -11.65 -8.39
CA ARG A 258 18.17 -11.83 -7.99
C ARG A 258 18.39 -12.93 -6.97
N ARG A 259 17.36 -13.28 -6.20
CA ARG A 259 17.43 -14.30 -5.15
C ARG A 259 16.43 -15.40 -5.45
N CYS A 260 16.94 -16.62 -5.51
CA CYS A 260 16.07 -17.78 -5.60
C CYS A 260 15.19 -17.88 -4.35
N THR A 261 13.92 -18.18 -4.54
CA THR A 261 12.92 -18.35 -3.48
C THR A 261 12.46 -19.81 -3.39
N PRO A 262 11.88 -20.24 -2.26
CA PRO A 262 11.37 -21.60 -2.13
C PRO A 262 10.38 -21.98 -3.24
N GLU A 263 9.47 -21.05 -3.61
CA GLU A 263 8.48 -21.29 -4.66
C GLU A 263 9.12 -21.50 -6.04
N MET A 264 10.26 -20.86 -6.32
CA MET A 264 11.01 -21.09 -7.55
C MET A 264 11.61 -22.49 -7.58
N LEU A 265 12.16 -22.98 -6.45
CA LEU A 265 12.66 -24.35 -6.36
C LEU A 265 11.56 -25.39 -6.56
N ASP A 266 10.38 -25.15 -5.98
CA ASP A 266 9.23 -26.04 -6.16
C ASP A 266 8.78 -26.08 -7.64
N LEU A 267 8.76 -24.93 -8.31
CA LEU A 267 8.47 -24.87 -9.76
C LEU A 267 9.52 -25.62 -10.58
N LEU A 268 10.82 -25.41 -10.29
CA LEU A 268 11.89 -26.12 -10.98
C LEU A 268 11.78 -27.63 -10.81
N ARG A 269 11.50 -28.07 -9.58
CA ARG A 269 11.30 -29.50 -9.28
C ARG A 269 10.12 -30.07 -10.06
N ALA A 270 9.01 -29.34 -10.13
CA ALA A 270 7.82 -29.76 -10.90
C ALA A 270 8.10 -29.83 -12.42
N ILE A 271 8.83 -28.87 -12.97
CA ILE A 271 9.21 -28.86 -14.40
C ILE A 271 10.09 -30.07 -14.73
N CYS A 272 11.13 -30.33 -13.90
CA CYS A 272 12.05 -31.43 -14.14
C CYS A 272 11.37 -32.80 -13.98
N ALA A 273 10.44 -32.93 -13.03
CA ALA A 273 9.63 -34.13 -12.88
C ALA A 273 8.75 -34.40 -14.10
N ALA A 274 8.18 -33.33 -14.72
CA ALA A 274 7.36 -33.46 -15.92
C ALA A 274 8.15 -33.82 -17.19
N GLN A 275 9.47 -33.56 -17.22
CA GLN A 275 10.34 -33.93 -18.34
C GLN A 275 10.89 -35.35 -18.25
N GLU A 276 10.62 -36.06 -17.15
CA GLU A 276 11.07 -37.46 -16.91
C GLU A 276 12.60 -37.67 -17.05
N ASP A 277 13.40 -36.61 -16.92
CA ASP A 277 14.86 -36.66 -16.92
C ASP A 277 15.40 -36.47 -15.48
N PRO A 278 15.88 -37.55 -14.83
CA PRO A 278 16.40 -37.49 -13.47
C PRO A 278 17.67 -36.62 -13.31
N SER A 279 18.35 -36.32 -14.42
CA SER A 279 19.60 -35.53 -14.37
C SER A 279 19.33 -34.01 -14.48
N LEU A 280 18.20 -33.65 -15.04
CA LEU A 280 17.86 -32.27 -15.39
C LEU A 280 17.76 -31.37 -14.17
N TYR A 281 17.21 -31.87 -13.05
CA TYR A 281 17.09 -31.09 -11.84
C TYR A 281 18.44 -30.68 -11.26
N MET A 282 19.36 -31.64 -11.17
CA MET A 282 20.71 -31.38 -10.67
C MET A 282 21.50 -30.43 -11.58
N THR A 283 21.49 -30.66 -12.89
CA THR A 283 22.16 -29.79 -13.87
C THR A 283 21.59 -28.37 -13.87
N SER A 284 20.27 -28.22 -13.66
CA SER A 284 19.62 -26.93 -13.55
C SER A 284 20.02 -26.22 -12.24
N LEU A 285 20.07 -26.93 -11.12
CA LEU A 285 20.54 -26.40 -9.84
C LEU A 285 21.99 -25.91 -9.93
N GLU A 286 22.89 -26.73 -10.52
CA GLU A 286 24.30 -26.34 -10.73
C GLU A 286 24.39 -25.07 -11.60
N ARG A 287 23.65 -25.01 -12.70
CA ARG A 287 23.62 -23.84 -13.58
C ARG A 287 23.19 -22.58 -12.83
N TYR A 288 22.08 -22.63 -12.12
CA TYR A 288 21.55 -21.44 -11.42
C TYR A 288 22.39 -21.08 -10.19
N TYR A 289 22.94 -22.06 -9.48
CA TYR A 289 23.87 -21.80 -8.38
C TYR A 289 25.11 -21.05 -8.86
N ASN A 290 25.69 -21.47 -9.99
CA ASN A 290 26.84 -20.76 -10.58
C ASN A 290 26.54 -19.34 -11.07
N GLN A 291 25.26 -19.02 -11.34
CA GLN A 291 24.82 -17.69 -11.74
C GLN A 291 24.55 -16.77 -10.54
N GLN A 292 23.92 -17.29 -9.49
CA GLN A 292 23.39 -16.45 -8.39
C GLN A 292 24.08 -16.68 -7.06
N HIS A 293 24.80 -17.80 -6.86
CA HIS A 293 25.41 -18.21 -5.59
C HIS A 293 24.45 -18.14 -4.38
N SER A 294 23.15 -18.40 -4.62
CA SER A 294 22.13 -18.34 -3.59
C SER A 294 22.33 -19.49 -2.57
N PRO A 295 22.27 -19.20 -1.25
CA PRO A 295 22.32 -20.24 -0.22
C PRO A 295 21.24 -21.30 -0.39
N LEU A 296 20.04 -20.92 -0.81
CA LEU A 296 18.93 -21.84 -1.03
C LEU A 296 19.23 -22.82 -2.17
N LEU A 297 19.84 -22.35 -3.26
CA LEU A 297 20.29 -23.21 -4.36
C LEU A 297 21.42 -24.14 -3.91
N ALA A 298 22.35 -23.64 -3.08
CA ALA A 298 23.42 -24.45 -2.52
C ALA A 298 22.87 -25.60 -1.66
N LEU A 299 21.92 -25.31 -0.79
CA LEU A 299 21.27 -26.31 0.05
C LEU A 299 20.50 -27.34 -0.77
N ALA A 300 19.74 -26.91 -1.79
CA ALA A 300 19.04 -27.83 -2.68
C ALA A 300 20.00 -28.72 -3.48
N LEU A 301 21.12 -28.15 -3.96
CA LEU A 301 22.16 -28.91 -4.66
C LEU A 301 22.87 -29.92 -3.73
N ALA A 302 23.16 -29.53 -2.47
CA ALA A 302 23.72 -30.41 -1.49
C ALA A 302 22.80 -31.59 -1.13
N GLU A 303 21.48 -31.35 -1.08
CA GLU A 303 20.47 -32.39 -0.89
C GLU A 303 20.53 -33.43 -2.03
N GLU A 304 20.58 -32.99 -3.27
CA GLU A 304 20.69 -33.86 -4.45
C GLU A 304 22.04 -34.63 -4.45
N LEU A 305 23.13 -33.95 -4.13
CA LEU A 305 24.45 -34.59 -4.00
C LEU A 305 24.47 -35.67 -2.90
N SER A 306 23.82 -35.38 -1.78
CA SER A 306 23.73 -36.33 -0.67
C SER A 306 22.98 -37.61 -1.05
N GLN A 307 21.89 -37.45 -1.83
CA GLN A 307 21.07 -38.58 -2.32
C GLN A 307 21.80 -39.45 -3.35
N ARG A 308 22.59 -38.83 -4.24
CA ARG A 308 23.27 -39.53 -5.35
C ARG A 308 24.66 -40.03 -5.02
N ASN A 309 25.44 -39.21 -4.34
CA ASN A 309 26.86 -39.40 -4.16
C ASN A 309 27.26 -39.62 -2.70
N GLY A 310 26.29 -39.49 -1.78
CA GLY A 310 26.54 -39.65 -0.35
C GLY A 310 26.80 -38.33 0.36
N ARG A 311 26.60 -38.36 1.66
CA ARG A 311 26.63 -37.22 2.55
C ARG A 311 27.99 -36.53 2.63
N GLU A 312 29.06 -37.26 2.57
CA GLU A 312 30.42 -36.69 2.66
C GLU A 312 30.72 -35.71 1.54
N ILE A 313 30.29 -36.03 0.31
CA ILE A 313 30.47 -35.17 -0.86
C ILE A 313 29.57 -33.90 -0.74
N ALA A 314 28.36 -34.04 -0.24
CA ALA A 314 27.48 -32.92 0.02
C ALA A 314 28.05 -31.96 1.08
N ASP A 315 28.61 -32.51 2.16
CA ASP A 315 29.23 -31.72 3.24
C ASP A 315 30.52 -31.03 2.76
N GLU A 316 31.32 -31.68 1.89
CA GLU A 316 32.51 -31.07 1.28
C GLU A 316 32.10 -29.89 0.37
N PHE A 317 31.07 -30.06 -0.45
CA PHE A 317 30.49 -28.98 -1.28
C PHE A 317 30.01 -27.82 -0.41
N LEU A 318 29.24 -28.06 0.66
CA LEU A 318 28.74 -27.01 1.54
C LEU A 318 29.88 -26.29 2.28
N ARG A 319 30.96 -26.99 2.70
CA ARG A 319 32.14 -26.34 3.29
C ARG A 319 32.86 -25.45 2.28
N ALA A 320 33.02 -25.90 1.03
CA ALA A 320 33.61 -25.11 -0.03
C ALA A 320 32.75 -23.85 -0.32
N THR A 321 31.43 -24.02 -0.39
CA THR A 321 30.46 -22.94 -0.55
C THR A 321 30.55 -21.93 0.60
N LEU A 322 30.59 -22.39 1.85
CA LEU A 322 30.66 -21.53 3.02
C LEU A 322 31.93 -20.67 3.06
N ASN A 323 33.05 -21.22 2.59
CA ASN A 323 34.34 -20.53 2.52
C ASN A 323 34.32 -19.41 1.44
N GLN A 324 33.63 -19.62 0.32
CA GLN A 324 33.55 -18.65 -0.78
C GLN A 324 32.42 -17.63 -0.59
N HIS A 325 31.29 -18.10 -0.12
CA HIS A 325 30.06 -17.34 0.06
C HIS A 325 29.51 -17.60 1.47
N PRO A 326 29.98 -16.87 2.51
CA PRO A 326 29.53 -17.06 3.88
C PRO A 326 28.01 -16.88 4.02
N SER A 327 27.34 -17.89 4.57
CA SER A 327 25.89 -17.91 4.77
C SER A 327 25.56 -18.63 6.07
N ALA A 328 24.70 -18.05 6.86
CA ALA A 328 24.30 -18.65 8.14
C ALA A 328 23.42 -19.89 7.95
N SER A 329 22.59 -19.94 6.90
CA SER A 329 21.76 -21.10 6.58
C SER A 329 22.61 -22.31 6.13
N VAL A 330 23.67 -22.08 5.35
CA VAL A 330 24.62 -23.14 4.96
C VAL A 330 25.41 -23.64 6.19
N ALA A 331 25.87 -22.72 7.07
CA ALA A 331 26.54 -23.06 8.29
C ALA A 331 25.67 -23.90 9.24
N ALA A 332 24.39 -23.48 9.40
CA ALA A 332 23.41 -24.21 10.22
C ALA A 332 23.13 -25.61 9.66
N SER A 333 23.05 -25.79 8.35
CA SER A 333 22.87 -27.10 7.72
C SER A 333 24.07 -28.03 7.97
N LEU A 334 25.29 -27.50 7.85
CA LEU A 334 26.50 -28.25 8.18
C LEU A 334 26.55 -28.65 9.67
N ALA A 335 26.20 -27.75 10.59
CA ALA A 335 26.12 -28.02 12.01
C ALA A 335 25.07 -29.10 12.32
N LEU A 336 23.87 -29.02 11.73
CA LEU A 336 22.84 -30.04 11.84
C LEU A 336 23.35 -31.42 11.35
N ASN A 337 24.05 -31.42 10.23
CA ASN A 337 24.62 -32.63 9.68
C ASN A 337 25.64 -33.26 10.64
N ALA A 338 26.49 -32.48 11.27
CA ALA A 338 27.45 -32.93 12.25
C ALA A 338 26.77 -33.51 13.52
N LEU A 339 25.79 -32.75 14.08
CA LEU A 339 25.07 -33.17 15.29
C LEU A 339 24.25 -34.46 15.11
N ARG A 340 23.64 -34.65 13.93
CA ARG A 340 22.91 -35.89 13.60
C ARG A 340 23.82 -37.11 13.58
N SER A 341 25.11 -36.93 13.33
CA SER A 341 26.11 -38.04 13.39
C SER A 341 26.52 -38.39 14.82
N GLU A 342 26.33 -37.50 15.79
CA GLU A 342 26.77 -37.62 17.18
C GLU A 342 25.64 -37.97 18.17
N ASP A 343 24.44 -38.32 17.68
CA ASP A 343 23.25 -38.66 18.49
C ASP A 343 22.74 -37.55 19.43
N SER A 344 23.04 -36.28 19.09
CA SER A 344 22.69 -35.07 19.86
C SER A 344 21.27 -34.61 19.53
N GLN A 345 20.26 -35.34 19.98
CA GLN A 345 18.83 -35.11 19.68
C GLN A 345 18.27 -33.72 20.10
N PRO A 346 18.60 -33.19 21.31
CA PRO A 346 18.03 -31.90 21.76
C PRO A 346 18.53 -30.71 20.95
N GLU A 347 19.81 -30.66 20.63
CA GLU A 347 20.44 -29.57 19.88
C GLU A 347 19.95 -29.56 18.43
N CYS A 348 19.79 -30.74 17.82
CA CYS A 348 19.18 -30.87 16.49
C CYS A 348 17.76 -30.32 16.47
N HIS A 349 16.95 -30.59 17.49
CA HIS A 349 15.56 -30.10 17.55
C HIS A 349 15.50 -28.57 17.65
N VAL A 350 16.37 -27.97 18.46
CA VAL A 350 16.43 -26.49 18.60
C VAL A 350 16.85 -25.83 17.27
N LEU A 351 17.88 -26.37 16.60
CA LEU A 351 18.33 -25.85 15.30
C LEU A 351 17.25 -26.03 14.21
N ASP A 352 16.61 -27.21 14.17
CA ASP A 352 15.48 -27.46 13.25
C ASP A 352 14.31 -26.49 13.50
N GLN A 353 14.00 -26.16 14.77
CA GLN A 353 12.99 -25.17 15.10
C GLN A 353 13.40 -23.76 14.65
N LEU A 354 14.63 -23.34 14.91
CA LEU A 354 15.14 -22.03 14.50
C LEU A 354 15.09 -21.85 12.97
N ILE A 355 15.35 -22.92 12.21
CA ILE A 355 15.26 -22.91 10.74
C ILE A 355 13.81 -22.87 10.28
N ARG A 356 12.90 -23.61 10.95
CA ARG A 356 11.47 -23.68 10.59
C ARG A 356 10.67 -22.44 10.97
N ASP A 357 11.05 -21.78 12.07
CA ASP A 357 10.37 -20.56 12.54
C ASP A 357 10.81 -19.30 11.78
N ASP A 358 11.57 -19.50 10.73
CA ASP A 358 12.11 -18.44 9.93
C ASP A 358 11.04 -17.76 9.07
N HIS A 359 10.89 -16.45 9.27
CA HIS A 359 10.04 -15.58 8.49
C HIS A 359 10.86 -15.05 7.30
N GLY A 360 10.98 -15.89 6.25
CA GLY A 360 11.85 -15.58 5.11
C GLY A 360 11.40 -14.37 4.27
N TYR A 361 10.20 -13.85 4.47
CA TYR A 361 9.63 -12.74 3.71
C TYR A 361 9.38 -11.52 4.57
N GLN A 362 9.75 -10.34 4.06
CA GLN A 362 9.51 -9.05 4.73
C GLN A 362 9.01 -8.00 3.75
N CYS A 363 8.10 -7.15 4.22
CA CYS A 363 7.63 -5.98 3.48
C CYS A 363 8.56 -4.79 3.68
N ASP A 364 9.09 -4.22 2.61
CA ASP A 364 9.97 -3.04 2.64
C ASP A 364 9.24 -1.77 3.09
N HIS A 365 7.90 -1.72 2.90
CA HIS A 365 7.12 -0.53 3.22
C HIS A 365 6.70 -0.46 4.69
N CYS A 366 6.25 -1.57 5.31
CA CYS A 366 5.71 -1.55 6.67
C CYS A 366 6.40 -2.51 7.64
N GLY A 367 7.38 -3.31 7.17
CA GLY A 367 8.08 -4.26 8.01
C GLY A 367 7.29 -5.55 8.33
N PHE A 368 6.12 -5.77 7.73
CA PHE A 368 5.38 -7.04 7.88
C PHE A 368 6.28 -8.22 7.53
N THR A 369 6.30 -9.27 8.36
CA THR A 369 7.06 -10.50 8.13
C THR A 369 6.14 -11.71 7.99
N GLY A 370 6.54 -12.68 7.14
CA GLY A 370 5.75 -13.88 6.88
C GLY A 370 6.56 -15.05 6.36
N LYS A 371 5.95 -16.26 6.37
CA LYS A 371 6.56 -17.52 5.89
C LYS A 371 6.32 -17.75 4.38
N ALA A 372 5.40 -17.03 3.78
CA ALA A 372 5.03 -17.16 2.37
C ALA A 372 5.05 -15.80 1.68
N ARG A 373 5.24 -15.81 0.36
CA ARG A 373 5.14 -14.62 -0.48
C ARG A 373 3.67 -14.19 -0.60
N HIS A 374 3.42 -12.94 -0.31
CA HIS A 374 2.16 -12.27 -0.64
C HIS A 374 2.44 -11.18 -1.68
N TRP A 375 1.75 -11.22 -2.79
CA TRP A 375 1.89 -10.20 -3.84
C TRP A 375 1.37 -8.85 -3.40
N ARG A 376 0.34 -8.83 -2.54
CA ARG A 376 -0.17 -7.67 -1.83
C ARG A 376 0.10 -7.83 -0.35
N CYS A 377 0.77 -6.87 0.27
CA CYS A 377 1.10 -6.93 1.69
C CYS A 377 -0.17 -6.92 2.56
N PRO A 378 -0.36 -7.90 3.49
CA PRO A 378 -1.52 -7.92 4.39
C PRO A 378 -1.57 -6.73 5.35
N GLY A 379 -0.41 -6.16 5.71
CA GLY A 379 -0.32 -5.03 6.64
C GLY A 379 -0.60 -3.68 5.99
N CYS A 380 0.13 -3.32 4.94
CA CYS A 380 0.04 -1.99 4.33
C CYS A 380 -0.65 -1.97 2.96
N ARG A 381 -1.07 -3.13 2.44
CA ARG A 381 -1.75 -3.32 1.15
C ARG A 381 -0.97 -2.90 -0.09
N HIS A 382 0.32 -2.56 0.02
CA HIS A 382 1.18 -2.30 -1.14
C HIS A 382 1.45 -3.59 -1.91
N TRP A 383 1.46 -3.47 -3.24
CA TRP A 383 1.81 -4.55 -4.15
C TRP A 383 3.33 -4.65 -4.31
N ASP A 384 3.86 -5.85 -4.60
CA ASP A 384 5.29 -6.14 -4.82
C ASP A 384 6.23 -5.62 -3.72
N SER A 385 5.74 -5.41 -2.52
CA SER A 385 6.52 -4.88 -1.40
C SER A 385 7.10 -5.95 -0.48
N ILE A 386 6.80 -7.21 -0.74
CA ILE A 386 7.26 -8.35 0.08
C ILE A 386 8.36 -9.10 -0.66
N HIS A 387 9.57 -9.08 -0.09
CA HIS A 387 10.75 -9.71 -0.67
C HIS A 387 11.26 -10.85 0.20
N TYR A 388 11.86 -11.85 -0.44
CA TYR A 388 12.55 -12.93 0.24
C TYR A 388 13.91 -12.43 0.71
N LEU A 389 14.16 -12.47 2.02
CA LEU A 389 15.39 -12.00 2.62
C LEU A 389 16.40 -13.12 2.87
N GLY A 390 16.03 -14.37 2.59
CA GLY A 390 16.75 -15.50 3.12
C GLY A 390 16.34 -15.79 4.56
N GLY A 391 16.83 -16.87 5.16
CA GLY A 391 16.50 -17.25 6.52
C GLY A 391 16.88 -16.18 7.57
N ALA A 392 16.25 -16.20 8.77
CA ALA A 392 16.54 -15.26 9.87
C ALA A 392 18.03 -15.19 10.20
N LEU A 393 18.73 -16.28 9.98
CA LEU A 393 20.16 -16.38 10.13
C LEU A 393 20.96 -15.54 9.10
N GLU A 394 20.38 -15.20 7.95
CA GLU A 394 21.03 -14.34 6.93
C GLU A 394 20.84 -12.86 7.19
N GLN A 395 19.80 -12.48 7.95
CA GLN A 395 19.49 -11.08 8.28
C GLN A 395 20.49 -10.47 9.27
N VAL A 396 21.22 -11.30 10.04
CA VAL A 396 22.21 -10.83 11.03
C VAL A 396 23.45 -10.22 10.37
N ASN A 397 23.77 -10.61 9.13
CA ASN A 397 24.96 -10.14 8.41
C ASN A 397 24.73 -8.92 7.50
N GLY A 398 23.51 -8.43 7.42
CA GLY A 398 23.09 -7.32 6.53
C GLY A 398 22.92 -5.95 7.20
N ARG A 399 23.37 -5.78 8.47
CA ARG A 399 23.36 -4.48 9.18
C ARG A 399 24.75 -3.91 9.30
#